data_22bda85b831e19d2456aa0821c770ba9
#
_entry.id   22bda85b831e19d2456aa0821c770ba9
#
_cell.length_a   1.000
_cell.length_b   1.000
_cell.length_c   1.000
_cell.angle_alpha   90.00
_cell.angle_beta   90.00
_cell.angle_gamma   90.00
#
_symmetry.space_group_name_H-M   'P 1'
#
loop_
_entity.id
_entity.type
_entity.pdbx_description
1 polymer ?
#
loop_
_entity_poly.entity_id
_entity_poly.type
_entity_poly.pdbx_seq_one_letter_code
_entity_poly.pdbx_strand_id
1 'polypeptide(L)'
;IYPAEVEATLLEHPAVKDVAVVGVPDEEWGESVKAVVQLEGTAHASDALALELVDYCRRHIAHFKCPRTVDFIEQLPRDDNGKLYRRRLQGAW
;
A
#
# COMPACT_ATOMS: atom_id res chain seq x y z
N ILE A 1 4.93 12.61 -4.27
CA ILE A 1 4.60 11.18 -4.11
C ILE A 1 5.87 10.35 -4.29
N TYR A 2 6.07 9.38 -3.43
CA TYR A 2 7.28 8.55 -3.43
C TYR A 2 6.90 7.07 -3.39
N PRO A 3 6.18 6.56 -4.41
CA PRO A 3 5.64 5.20 -4.36
C PRO A 3 6.70 4.12 -4.20
N ALA A 4 7.82 4.24 -4.91
CA ALA A 4 8.87 3.23 -4.88
C ALA A 4 9.50 3.10 -3.48
N GLU A 5 9.70 4.22 -2.80
CA GLU A 5 10.27 4.21 -1.44
C GLU A 5 9.32 3.56 -0.43
N VAL A 6 8.03 3.90 -0.52
CA VAL A 6 7.02 3.33 0.37
C VAL A 6 6.86 1.83 0.10
N GLU A 7 6.82 1.44 -1.16
CA GLU A 7 6.70 0.04 -1.54
C GLU A 7 7.88 -0.77 -1.03
N ALA A 8 9.10 -0.27 -1.21
CA ALA A 8 10.30 -0.95 -0.73
C ALA A 8 10.28 -1.12 0.79
N THR A 9 9.85 -0.09 1.50
CA THR A 9 9.75 -0.13 2.96
C THR A 9 8.76 -1.19 3.43
N LEU A 10 7.56 -1.18 2.85
CA LEU A 10 6.52 -2.14 3.25
C LEU A 10 6.87 -3.57 2.89
N LEU A 11 7.58 -3.79 1.79
CA LEU A 11 8.02 -5.13 1.42
C LEU A 11 8.96 -5.77 2.43
N GLU A 12 9.59 -4.99 3.29
CA GLU A 12 10.44 -5.52 4.35
C GLU A 12 9.64 -6.07 5.54
N HIS A 13 8.36 -5.74 5.63
CA HIS A 13 7.51 -6.25 6.70
C HIS A 13 7.15 -7.71 6.43
N PRO A 14 7.26 -8.59 7.44
CA PRO A 14 7.06 -10.04 7.21
C PRO A 14 5.66 -10.45 6.77
N ALA A 15 4.65 -9.63 7.04
CA ALA A 15 3.27 -9.94 6.62
C ALA A 15 2.99 -9.56 5.17
N VAL A 16 3.86 -8.76 4.54
CA VAL A 16 3.62 -8.20 3.21
C VAL A 16 4.28 -9.06 2.14
N LYS A 17 3.47 -9.59 1.22
CA LYS A 17 3.97 -10.33 0.07
C LYS A 17 4.22 -9.41 -1.12
N ASP A 18 3.32 -8.47 -1.35
CA ASP A 18 3.41 -7.51 -2.44
C ASP A 18 2.65 -6.25 -2.04
N VAL A 19 2.99 -5.14 -2.67
CA VAL A 19 2.35 -3.86 -2.35
C VAL A 19 2.38 -2.94 -3.56
N ALA A 20 1.35 -2.13 -3.70
CA ALA A 20 1.28 -1.07 -4.68
C ALA A 20 0.82 0.20 -3.99
N VAL A 21 1.49 1.31 -4.26
CA VAL A 21 1.14 2.61 -3.70
C VAL A 21 0.50 3.45 -4.79
N VAL A 22 -0.69 3.95 -4.53
CA VAL A 22 -1.48 4.71 -5.50
C VAL A 22 -2.01 6.00 -4.88
N GLY A 23 -2.27 7.00 -5.74
CA GLY A 23 -3.01 8.18 -5.33
C GLY A 23 -4.50 7.93 -5.52
N VAL A 24 -5.29 8.33 -4.55
CA VAL A 24 -6.75 8.23 -4.63
C VAL A 24 -7.36 9.60 -4.35
N PRO A 25 -8.56 9.88 -4.90
CA PRO A 25 -9.22 11.17 -4.66
C PRO A 25 -9.47 11.39 -3.17
N ASP A 26 -9.30 12.62 -2.73
CA ASP A 26 -9.51 13.02 -1.33
C ASP A 26 -10.20 14.38 -1.34
N GLU A 27 -11.33 14.49 -0.65
CA GLU A 27 -12.12 15.72 -0.65
C GLU A 27 -11.37 16.90 -0.03
N GLU A 28 -10.55 16.64 0.97
CA GLU A 28 -9.86 17.68 1.72
C GLU A 28 -8.54 18.09 1.06
N TRP A 29 -7.79 17.10 0.55
CA TRP A 29 -6.42 17.32 0.06
C TRP A 29 -6.29 17.20 -1.45
N GLY A 30 -7.39 16.92 -2.16
CA GLY A 30 -7.38 16.65 -3.59
C GLY A 30 -6.97 15.23 -3.91
N GLU A 31 -5.87 14.76 -3.32
CA GLU A 31 -5.39 13.39 -3.49
C GLU A 31 -4.70 12.93 -2.22
N SER A 32 -4.90 11.69 -1.85
CA SER A 32 -4.15 11.08 -0.76
C SER A 32 -3.47 9.80 -1.23
N VAL A 33 -2.47 9.37 -0.47
CA VAL A 33 -1.68 8.19 -0.82
C VAL A 33 -2.22 6.98 -0.09
N LYS A 34 -2.48 5.92 -0.84
CA LYS A 34 -2.98 4.65 -0.31
C LYS A 34 -2.01 3.54 -0.68
N ALA A 35 -1.68 2.69 0.28
CA ALA A 35 -0.96 1.45 0.01
C ALA A 35 -1.96 0.31 -0.09
N VAL A 36 -1.90 -0.45 -1.18
CA VAL A 36 -2.72 -1.64 -1.39
C VAL A 36 -1.81 -2.84 -1.22
N VAL A 37 -2.08 -3.65 -0.21
CA VAL A 37 -1.18 -4.70 0.25
C VAL A 37 -1.76 -6.07 -0.02
N GLN A 38 -0.93 -6.94 -0.60
CA GLN A 38 -1.20 -8.37 -0.71
C GLN A 38 -0.42 -9.07 0.39
N LEU A 39 -1.11 -9.77 1.26
CA LEU A 39 -0.50 -10.41 2.43
C LEU A 39 0.10 -11.77 2.12
N GLU A 40 1.09 -12.15 2.93
CA GLU A 40 1.57 -13.52 2.94
C GLU A 40 0.44 -14.45 3.40
N GLY A 41 0.48 -15.73 2.94
CA GLY A 41 -0.62 -16.66 3.12
C GLY A 41 -1.01 -16.96 4.57
N THR A 42 -0.11 -16.69 5.53
CA THR A 42 -0.38 -16.92 6.94
C THR A 42 -0.91 -15.68 7.67
N ALA A 43 -0.90 -14.52 7.01
CA ALA A 43 -1.35 -13.27 7.59
C ALA A 43 -2.83 -13.04 7.28
N HIS A 44 -3.51 -12.35 8.18
CA HIS A 44 -4.92 -12.03 8.03
C HIS A 44 -5.15 -10.51 8.01
N ALA A 45 -5.92 -10.05 7.02
CA ALA A 45 -6.28 -8.64 6.93
C ALA A 45 -7.10 -8.21 8.15
N SER A 46 -6.77 -7.03 8.69
CA SER A 46 -7.49 -6.44 9.81
C SER A 46 -7.17 -4.96 9.88
N ASP A 47 -8.02 -4.21 10.58
CA ASP A 47 -7.76 -2.80 10.83
C ASP A 47 -6.49 -2.63 11.67
N ALA A 48 -6.25 -3.53 12.61
CA ALA A 48 -5.04 -3.49 13.43
C ALA A 48 -3.78 -3.65 12.59
N LEU A 49 -3.80 -4.57 11.62
CA LEU A 49 -2.65 -4.77 10.74
C LEU A 49 -2.46 -3.57 9.81
N ALA A 50 -3.55 -2.97 9.32
CA ALA A 50 -3.45 -1.77 8.50
C ALA A 50 -2.75 -0.64 9.26
N LEU A 51 -3.14 -0.42 10.51
CA LEU A 51 -2.49 0.60 11.36
C LEU A 51 -1.04 0.25 11.64
N GLU A 52 -0.73 -1.01 11.86
CA GLU A 52 0.64 -1.46 12.08
C GLU A 52 1.52 -1.16 10.87
N LEU A 53 1.01 -1.37 9.67
CA LEU A 53 1.77 -1.12 8.44
C LEU A 53 2.00 0.38 8.24
N VAL A 54 1.02 1.22 8.54
CA VAL A 54 1.22 2.68 8.50
C VAL A 54 2.30 3.08 9.49
N ASP A 55 2.22 2.58 10.73
CA ASP A 55 3.22 2.88 11.75
C ASP A 55 4.60 2.36 11.38
N TYR A 56 4.67 1.20 10.75
CA TYR A 56 5.93 0.64 10.24
C TYR A 56 6.59 1.61 9.28
N CYS A 57 5.82 2.16 8.33
CA CYS A 57 6.35 3.18 7.42
C CYS A 57 6.85 4.40 8.18
N ARG A 58 6.07 4.88 9.15
CA ARG A 58 6.43 6.08 9.91
C ARG A 58 7.70 5.93 10.73
N ARG A 59 8.05 4.70 11.11
CA ARG A 59 9.28 4.43 11.84
C ARG A 59 10.51 4.36 10.93
N HIS A 60 10.31 4.21 9.62
CA HIS A 60 11.41 3.96 8.69
C HIS A 60 11.64 5.08 7.69
N ILE A 61 10.61 5.85 7.34
CA ILE A 61 10.72 6.94 6.38
C ILE A 61 9.97 8.18 6.88
N ALA A 62 10.21 9.32 6.24
CA ALA A 62 9.59 10.57 6.64
C ALA A 62 8.06 10.49 6.56
N HIS A 63 7.38 11.09 7.53
CA HIS A 63 5.92 11.04 7.65
C HIS A 63 5.20 11.50 6.39
N PHE A 64 5.69 12.56 5.73
CA PHE A 64 5.01 13.08 4.54
C PHE A 64 5.06 12.12 3.35
N LYS A 65 5.93 11.11 3.40
CA LYS A 65 6.02 10.08 2.37
C LYS A 65 5.12 8.88 2.64
N CYS A 66 4.68 8.73 3.89
CA CYS A 66 3.92 7.55 4.31
C CYS A 66 2.52 7.56 3.73
N PRO A 67 1.94 6.36 3.47
CA PRO A 67 0.56 6.30 3.04
C PRO A 67 -0.36 6.74 4.16
N ARG A 68 -1.47 7.35 3.80
CA ARG A 68 -2.49 7.75 4.75
C ARG A 68 -3.31 6.56 5.21
N THR A 69 -3.57 5.65 4.27
CA THR A 69 -4.34 4.44 4.56
C THR A 69 -3.68 3.22 3.91
N VAL A 70 -4.01 2.07 4.46
CA VAL A 70 -3.60 0.77 3.91
C VAL A 70 -4.86 -0.06 3.71
N ASP A 71 -5.03 -0.58 2.50
CA ASP A 71 -6.08 -1.54 2.19
C ASP A 71 -5.44 -2.86 1.77
N PHE A 72 -6.22 -3.92 1.83
CA PHE A 72 -5.74 -5.25 1.48
C PHE A 72 -6.45 -5.75 0.24
N ILE A 73 -5.72 -6.51 -0.56
CA ILE A 73 -6.24 -7.12 -1.76
C ILE A 73 -5.73 -8.57 -1.80
N GLU A 74 -6.54 -9.47 -2.33
CA GLU A 74 -6.14 -10.86 -2.40
C GLU A 74 -4.96 -11.07 -3.35
N GLN A 75 -4.98 -10.37 -4.49
CA GLN A 75 -3.91 -10.42 -5.47
C GLN A 75 -3.82 -9.10 -6.22
N LEU A 76 -2.62 -8.53 -6.29
CA LEU A 76 -2.41 -7.31 -7.05
C LEU A 76 -2.53 -7.57 -8.56
N PRO A 77 -3.12 -6.62 -9.31
CA PRO A 77 -3.28 -6.77 -10.77
C PRO A 77 -1.94 -6.53 -11.48
N ARG A 78 -1.22 -7.62 -11.71
CA ARG A 78 0.04 -7.59 -12.47
C ARG A 78 -0.07 -8.48 -13.69
N ASP A 79 0.65 -8.11 -14.77
CA ASP A 79 0.75 -8.98 -15.94
C ASP A 79 1.84 -10.04 -15.75
N ASP A 80 2.05 -10.88 -16.76
CA ASP A 80 3.02 -11.98 -16.69
C ASP A 80 4.47 -11.48 -16.55
N ASN A 81 4.72 -10.21 -16.89
CA ASN A 81 6.04 -9.60 -16.74
C ASN A 81 6.18 -8.83 -15.43
N GLY A 82 5.18 -8.89 -14.57
CA GLY A 82 5.19 -8.21 -13.28
C GLY A 82 4.75 -6.76 -13.32
N LYS A 83 4.29 -6.26 -14.47
CA LYS A 83 3.83 -4.89 -14.59
C LYS A 83 2.49 -4.70 -13.86
N LEU A 84 2.44 -3.66 -13.02
CA LEU A 84 1.25 -3.34 -12.23
C LEU A 84 0.27 -2.48 -13.03
N TYR A 85 -1.01 -2.83 -12.97
CA TYR A 85 -2.08 -2.03 -13.56
C TYR A 85 -2.68 -1.10 -12.51
N ARG A 86 -2.01 0.02 -12.24
CA ARG A 86 -2.41 0.97 -11.18
C ARG A 86 -3.83 1.53 -11.36
N ARG A 87 -4.29 1.68 -12.58
CA ARG A 87 -5.65 2.19 -12.84
C ARG A 87 -6.72 1.33 -12.21
N ARG A 88 -6.53 0.02 -12.20
CA ARG A 88 -7.50 -0.89 -11.60
C ARG A 88 -7.62 -0.68 -10.09
N LEU A 89 -6.52 -0.27 -9.47
CA LEU A 89 -6.50 -0.01 -8.04
C LEU A 89 -7.12 1.34 -7.71
N GLN A 90 -6.82 2.36 -8.50
CA GLN A 90 -7.34 3.71 -8.28
C GLN A 90 -8.87 3.78 -8.38
N GLY A 91 -9.47 2.99 -9.25
CA GLY A 91 -10.90 2.96 -9.43
C GLY A 91 -11.64 2.10 -8.41
N ALA A 92 -10.94 1.34 -7.59
CA ALA A 92 -11.54 0.40 -6.65
C ALA A 92 -11.90 1.03 -5.30
N TRP A 93 -11.39 2.23 -5.02
CA TRP A 93 -11.62 2.89 -3.72
C TRP A 93 -12.11 4.34 -3.86
#